data_45f6f78d6b87e9547833c033fcac7f49
#
_entry.id   45f6f78d6b87e9547833c033fcac7f49
#
_cell.length_a   1.000
_cell.length_b   1.000
_cell.length_c   1.000
_cell.angle_alpha   90.00
_cell.angle_beta   90.00
_cell.angle_gamma   90.00
#
_symmetry.space_group_name_H-M   'P 1'
#
loop_
_entity.id
_entity.type
_entity.pdbx_description
1 polymer ?
#
loop_
_entity_poly.entity_id
_entity_poly.type
_entity_poly.pdbx_seq_one_letter_code
_entity_poly.pdbx_strand_id
1 'polypeptide(L)'
;MTKLQAIREFADFLAEGHTTIARDRCDEGNWCMDIDNPTPRLKVPKDFDYKDEQDKAFRKDFTARCPLANGFADVTLTILHEFGHWYNRNVMNIVVYDTMVKSDDDYFANPYEVLATQWAICWLLCPTNRKIAKDFEKKYFGRV
;
A
#
# COMPACT_ATOMS: atom_id res chain seq x y z
N MET A 1 1.50 -2.60 -21.61
CA MET A 1 1.25 -1.77 -20.40
C MET A 1 2.53 -1.71 -19.59
N THR A 2 2.93 -0.51 -19.17
CA THR A 2 4.09 -0.35 -18.30
C THR A 2 3.71 -0.69 -16.85
N LYS A 3 4.72 -0.94 -16.02
CA LYS A 3 4.50 -1.16 -14.58
C LYS A 3 3.80 0.03 -13.92
N LEU A 4 4.21 1.24 -14.28
CA LEU A 4 3.61 2.46 -13.73
C LEU A 4 2.14 2.63 -14.15
N GLN A 5 1.81 2.25 -15.38
CA GLN A 5 0.43 2.25 -15.85
C GLN A 5 -0.42 1.23 -15.09
N ALA A 6 0.13 0.05 -14.80
CA ALA A 6 -0.56 -0.97 -14.00
C ALA A 6 -0.80 -0.47 -12.57
N ILE A 7 0.20 0.16 -11.95
CA ILE A 7 0.06 0.77 -10.63
C ILE A 7 -1.05 1.83 -10.65
N ARG A 8 -1.05 2.68 -11.65
CA ARG A 8 -2.04 3.76 -11.78
C ARG A 8 -3.46 3.20 -11.91
N GLU A 9 -3.64 2.18 -12.75
CA GLU A 9 -4.94 1.55 -12.93
C GLU A 9 -5.46 0.95 -11.63
N PHE A 10 -4.61 0.24 -10.90
CA PHE A 10 -4.98 -0.35 -9.61
C PHE A 10 -5.28 0.73 -8.57
N ALA A 11 -4.44 1.75 -8.50
CA ALA A 11 -4.65 2.87 -7.57
C ALA A 11 -5.94 3.64 -7.90
N ASP A 12 -6.22 3.88 -9.17
CA ASP A 12 -7.47 4.53 -9.60
C ASP A 12 -8.69 3.71 -9.20
N PHE A 13 -8.60 2.40 -9.30
CA PHE A 13 -9.66 1.51 -8.83
C PHE A 13 -9.87 1.66 -7.32
N LEU A 14 -8.79 1.61 -6.53
CA LEU A 14 -8.88 1.73 -5.07
C LEU A 14 -9.41 3.10 -4.64
N ALA A 15 -9.10 4.13 -5.39
CA ALA A 15 -9.49 5.51 -5.10
C ALA A 15 -10.78 5.95 -5.79
N GLU A 16 -11.45 5.05 -6.50
CA GLU A 16 -12.67 5.34 -7.25
C GLU A 16 -12.48 6.49 -8.25
N GLY A 17 -11.33 6.48 -8.95
CA GLY A 17 -11.02 7.49 -9.98
C GLY A 17 -10.43 8.78 -9.47
N HIS A 18 -10.09 8.87 -8.18
CA HIS A 18 -9.59 10.10 -7.57
C HIS A 18 -8.09 10.10 -7.27
N THR A 19 -7.33 9.11 -7.74
CA THR A 19 -5.92 8.98 -7.40
C THR A 19 -5.01 9.70 -8.38
N THR A 20 -4.05 10.44 -7.85
CA THR A 20 -2.93 10.99 -8.61
C THR A 20 -1.66 10.23 -8.20
N ILE A 21 -0.94 9.71 -9.20
CA ILE A 21 0.33 9.03 -8.98
C ILE A 21 1.46 9.96 -9.36
N ALA A 22 2.42 10.14 -8.46
CA ALA A 22 3.59 10.98 -8.72
C ALA A 22 4.86 10.24 -8.30
N ARG A 23 5.88 10.30 -9.15
CA ARG A 23 7.20 9.79 -8.83
C ARG A 23 7.97 10.80 -8.00
N ASP A 24 8.98 10.32 -7.30
CA ASP A 24 9.99 11.15 -6.62
C ASP A 24 9.41 12.17 -5.64
N ARG A 25 8.29 11.83 -5.03
CA ARG A 25 7.62 12.73 -4.08
C ARG A 25 7.78 12.27 -2.63
N CYS A 26 8.44 11.14 -2.38
CA CYS A 26 8.74 10.68 -1.03
C CYS A 26 10.19 10.99 -0.73
N ASP A 27 10.44 11.76 0.31
CA ASP A 27 11.77 12.27 0.66
C ASP A 27 12.79 11.16 0.90
N GLU A 28 12.34 9.97 1.31
CA GLU A 28 13.22 8.84 1.62
C GLU A 28 13.16 7.74 0.58
N GLY A 29 12.60 8.01 -0.60
CA GLY A 29 12.49 7.02 -1.65
C GLY A 29 11.49 5.91 -1.36
N ASN A 30 10.64 6.07 -0.36
CA ASN A 30 9.64 5.09 0.02
C ASN A 30 8.27 5.42 -0.57
N TRP A 31 7.44 4.41 -0.70
CA TRP A 31 6.03 4.61 -1.03
C TRP A 31 5.35 5.41 0.08
N CYS A 32 4.50 6.33 -0.29
CA CYS A 32 3.69 7.05 0.70
C CYS A 32 2.39 7.55 0.08
N MET A 33 1.49 7.98 0.96
CA MET A 33 0.17 8.49 0.59
C MET A 33 -0.01 9.87 1.23
N ASP A 34 -0.53 10.82 0.45
CA ASP A 34 -0.91 12.13 0.99
C ASP A 34 -2.25 11.96 1.70
N ILE A 35 -2.21 11.85 3.03
CA ILE A 35 -3.40 11.61 3.84
C ILE A 35 -4.18 12.89 4.17
N ASP A 36 -3.60 14.05 3.96
CA ASP A 36 -4.24 15.33 4.27
C ASP A 36 -5.09 15.86 3.12
N ASN A 37 -5.10 15.15 1.99
CA ASN A 37 -5.85 15.54 0.81
C ASN A 37 -7.10 14.65 0.68
N PRO A 38 -8.32 15.24 0.53
CA PRO A 38 -9.53 14.44 0.29
C PRO A 38 -9.45 13.59 -0.97
N THR A 39 -8.67 14.03 -1.97
CA THR A 39 -8.37 13.22 -3.15
C THR A 39 -7.12 12.40 -2.83
N PRO A 40 -7.19 11.07 -2.82
CA PRO A 40 -6.02 10.27 -2.49
C PRO A 40 -4.91 10.46 -3.53
N ARG A 41 -3.68 10.56 -3.04
CA ARG A 41 -2.53 10.79 -3.89
C ARG A 41 -1.42 9.84 -3.47
N LEU A 42 -1.27 8.77 -4.26
CA LEU A 42 -0.23 7.77 -4.04
C LEU A 42 1.09 8.30 -4.61
N LYS A 43 2.11 8.34 -3.78
CA LYS A 43 3.45 8.77 -4.19
C LYS A 43 4.32 7.54 -4.37
N VAL A 44 4.80 7.35 -5.60
CA VAL A 44 5.58 6.19 -6.00
C VAL A 44 7.05 6.61 -6.05
N PRO A 45 7.94 5.90 -5.35
CA PRO A 45 9.36 6.25 -5.40
C PRO A 45 9.95 5.99 -6.78
N LYS A 46 11.03 6.69 -7.11
CA LYS A 46 11.71 6.55 -8.41
C LYS A 46 12.15 5.11 -8.66
N ASP A 47 12.71 4.47 -7.65
CA ASP A 47 13.20 3.10 -7.73
C ASP A 47 12.20 2.12 -7.11
N PHE A 48 10.94 2.20 -7.54
CA PHE A 48 9.85 1.43 -6.95
C PHE A 48 10.00 -0.09 -7.12
N ASP A 49 10.89 -0.54 -7.99
CA ASP A 49 11.20 -1.96 -8.14
C ASP A 49 12.33 -2.44 -7.22
N TYR A 50 13.01 -1.51 -6.55
CA TYR A 50 14.10 -1.86 -5.63
C TYR A 50 13.53 -2.47 -4.35
N LYS A 51 14.18 -3.54 -3.86
CA LYS A 51 13.80 -4.20 -2.61
C LYS A 51 14.96 -4.17 -1.65
N ASP A 52 14.67 -3.82 -0.40
CA ASP A 52 15.64 -3.80 0.68
C ASP A 52 15.18 -4.68 1.86
N GLU A 53 15.93 -4.66 2.94
CA GLU A 53 15.60 -5.45 4.14
C GLU A 53 14.30 -4.98 4.80
N GLN A 54 13.95 -3.70 4.68
CA GLN A 54 12.71 -3.18 5.23
C GLN A 54 11.49 -3.75 4.49
N ASP A 55 11.59 -3.92 3.17
CA ASP A 55 10.53 -4.55 2.37
C ASP A 55 10.31 -6.00 2.81
N LYS A 56 11.38 -6.72 3.11
CA LYS A 56 11.28 -8.09 3.62
C LYS A 56 10.61 -8.14 4.99
N ALA A 57 10.97 -7.22 5.88
CA ALA A 57 10.37 -7.12 7.21
C ALA A 57 8.89 -6.76 7.13
N PHE A 58 8.53 -5.85 6.23
CA PHE A 58 7.14 -5.47 5.98
C PHE A 58 6.31 -6.67 5.51
N ARG A 59 6.82 -7.43 4.54
CA ARG A 59 6.14 -8.63 4.05
C ARG A 59 5.97 -9.67 5.16
N LYS A 60 7.00 -9.88 5.96
CA LYS A 60 6.95 -10.83 7.06
C LYS A 60 5.86 -10.45 8.08
N ASP A 61 5.79 -9.17 8.44
CA ASP A 61 4.75 -8.69 9.37
C ASP A 61 3.35 -8.85 8.77
N PHE A 62 3.17 -8.43 7.51
CA PHE A 62 1.88 -8.50 6.85
C PHE A 62 1.38 -9.94 6.73
N THR A 63 2.23 -10.86 6.27
CA THR A 63 1.85 -12.26 6.08
C THR A 63 1.64 -13.00 7.39
N ALA A 64 2.31 -12.58 8.46
CA ALA A 64 2.06 -13.12 9.80
C ALA A 64 0.65 -12.76 10.29
N ARG A 65 0.18 -11.56 9.94
CA ARG A 65 -1.16 -11.11 10.31
C ARG A 65 -2.24 -11.68 9.40
N CYS A 66 -1.90 -11.97 8.14
CA CYS A 66 -2.85 -12.48 7.16
C CYS A 66 -2.16 -13.46 6.22
N PRO A 67 -2.29 -14.78 6.44
CA PRO A 67 -1.65 -15.78 5.59
C PRO A 67 -2.07 -15.70 4.11
N LEU A 68 -3.26 -15.19 3.79
CA LEU A 68 -3.68 -14.98 2.41
C LEU A 68 -2.74 -14.06 1.65
N ALA A 69 -2.05 -13.14 2.35
CA ALA A 69 -1.11 -12.21 1.73
C ALA A 69 0.09 -12.90 1.09
N ASN A 70 0.40 -14.14 1.48
CA ASN A 70 1.48 -14.91 0.85
C ASN A 70 1.25 -15.14 -0.65
N GLY A 71 0.01 -15.11 -1.11
CA GLY A 71 -0.34 -15.27 -2.52
C GLY A 71 -0.17 -14.00 -3.35
N PHE A 72 0.27 -12.89 -2.76
CA PHE A 72 0.34 -11.60 -3.44
C PHE A 72 1.76 -11.03 -3.42
N ALA A 73 2.08 -10.25 -4.45
CA ALA A 73 3.37 -9.60 -4.58
C ALA A 73 3.54 -8.44 -3.59
N ASP A 74 4.78 -8.11 -3.27
CA ASP A 74 5.10 -7.01 -2.35
C ASP A 74 4.50 -5.68 -2.80
N VAL A 75 4.53 -5.40 -4.11
CA VAL A 75 3.97 -4.16 -4.66
C VAL A 75 2.47 -4.05 -4.36
N THR A 76 1.75 -5.15 -4.45
CA THR A 76 0.32 -5.19 -4.13
C THR A 76 0.07 -4.86 -2.66
N LEU A 77 0.81 -5.51 -1.76
CA LEU A 77 0.66 -5.29 -0.33
C LEU A 77 1.03 -3.86 0.06
N THR A 78 2.07 -3.32 -0.56
CA THR A 78 2.51 -1.94 -0.30
C THR A 78 1.44 -0.93 -0.73
N ILE A 79 0.89 -1.07 -1.92
CA ILE A 79 -0.16 -0.16 -2.41
C ILE A 79 -1.39 -0.22 -1.50
N LEU A 80 -1.81 -1.42 -1.12
CA LEU A 80 -2.96 -1.58 -0.23
C LEU A 80 -2.71 -0.95 1.15
N HIS A 81 -1.51 -1.12 1.70
CA HIS A 81 -1.14 -0.52 2.98
C HIS A 81 -1.21 1.01 2.91
N GLU A 82 -0.68 1.61 1.84
CA GLU A 82 -0.71 3.06 1.67
C GLU A 82 -2.14 3.59 1.53
N PHE A 83 -3.02 2.89 0.81
CA PHE A 83 -4.42 3.25 0.76
C PHE A 83 -5.11 3.08 2.12
N GLY A 84 -4.65 2.16 2.94
CA GLY A 84 -5.13 2.01 4.32
C GLY A 84 -4.93 3.27 5.14
N HIS A 85 -3.79 3.94 5.01
CA HIS A 85 -3.54 5.22 5.67
C HIS A 85 -4.57 6.28 5.25
N TRP A 86 -4.83 6.38 3.94
CA TRP A 86 -5.76 7.38 3.42
C TRP A 86 -7.20 7.10 3.89
N TYR A 87 -7.66 5.85 3.80
CA TYR A 87 -9.01 5.47 4.21
C TYR A 87 -9.23 5.71 5.71
N ASN A 88 -8.25 5.33 6.54
CA ASN A 88 -8.36 5.54 7.98
C ASN A 88 -8.49 7.03 8.31
N ARG A 89 -7.76 7.88 7.62
CA ARG A 89 -7.77 9.32 7.86
C ARG A 89 -9.02 10.00 7.30
N ASN A 90 -9.42 9.68 6.08
CA ASN A 90 -10.43 10.44 5.34
C ASN A 90 -11.82 9.83 5.35
N VAL A 91 -11.92 8.51 5.47
CA VAL A 91 -13.22 7.80 5.45
C VAL A 91 -13.61 7.38 6.86
N MET A 92 -12.68 6.75 7.59
CA MET A 92 -12.96 6.27 8.96
C MET A 92 -12.75 7.35 10.01
N ASN A 93 -12.16 8.47 9.63
CA ASN A 93 -11.87 9.61 10.50
C ASN A 93 -11.05 9.22 11.75
N ILE A 94 -10.12 8.30 11.56
CA ILE A 94 -9.21 7.87 12.62
C ILE A 94 -7.98 8.79 12.60
N VAL A 95 -7.70 9.44 13.73
CA VAL A 95 -6.54 10.31 13.87
C VAL A 95 -5.51 9.60 14.75
N VAL A 96 -4.42 9.13 14.13
CA VAL A 96 -3.31 8.50 14.83
C VAL A 96 -2.03 9.18 14.37
N TYR A 97 -1.20 9.58 15.30
CA TYR A 97 0.04 10.28 14.99
C TYR A 97 1.21 9.31 14.89
N ASP A 98 1.99 9.47 13.83
CA ASP A 98 3.19 8.66 13.56
C ASP A 98 4.44 9.32 14.16
N THR A 99 4.34 9.80 15.40
CA THR A 99 5.42 10.56 16.04
C THR A 99 6.28 9.72 16.97
N MET A 100 5.92 8.48 17.21
CA MET A 100 6.54 7.65 18.24
C MET A 100 7.42 6.54 17.68
N VAL A 101 7.60 6.46 16.36
CA VAL A 101 8.42 5.42 15.74
C VAL A 101 9.89 5.73 15.98
N LYS A 102 10.60 4.80 16.62
CA LYS A 102 12.02 4.93 16.96
C LYS A 102 12.89 3.81 16.41
N SER A 103 12.27 2.67 16.05
CA SER A 103 12.97 1.50 15.52
C SER A 103 12.01 0.71 14.64
N ASP A 104 12.54 -0.30 13.92
CA ASP A 104 11.72 -1.16 13.05
C ASP A 104 10.65 -1.90 13.87
N ASP A 105 10.99 -2.36 15.08
CA ASP A 105 10.02 -3.02 15.96
C ASP A 105 8.91 -2.06 16.35
N ASP A 106 9.25 -0.82 16.67
CA ASP A 106 8.26 0.22 16.99
C ASP A 106 7.40 0.54 15.76
N TYR A 107 8.00 0.53 14.56
CA TYR A 107 7.27 0.77 13.32
C TYR A 107 6.12 -0.23 13.14
N PHE A 108 6.40 -1.52 13.26
CA PHE A 108 5.39 -2.56 13.05
C PHE A 108 4.39 -2.67 14.21
N ALA A 109 4.70 -2.11 15.37
CA ALA A 109 3.80 -2.05 16.51
C ALA A 109 3.05 -0.71 16.59
N ASN A 110 3.43 0.27 15.79
CA ASN A 110 2.82 1.60 15.80
C ASN A 110 1.37 1.51 15.31
N PRO A 111 0.38 1.99 16.10
CA PRO A 111 -1.04 1.92 15.70
C PRO A 111 -1.32 2.53 14.34
N TYR A 112 -0.61 3.57 13.95
CA TYR A 112 -0.75 4.22 12.66
C TYR A 112 -0.48 3.21 11.52
N GLU A 113 0.60 2.42 11.63
CA GLU A 113 0.96 1.42 10.64
C GLU A 113 0.09 0.17 10.73
N VAL A 114 -0.22 -0.27 11.95
CA VAL A 114 -1.07 -1.45 12.19
C VAL A 114 -2.46 -1.24 11.58
N LEU A 115 -3.05 -0.08 11.77
CA LEU A 115 -4.38 0.22 11.24
C LEU A 115 -4.39 0.26 9.71
N ALA A 116 -3.33 0.74 9.08
CA ALA A 116 -3.21 0.71 7.62
C ALA A 116 -3.16 -0.73 7.10
N THR A 117 -2.36 -1.58 7.73
CA THR A 117 -2.28 -3.01 7.40
C THR A 117 -3.62 -3.70 7.64
N GLN A 118 -4.33 -3.38 8.72
CA GLN A 118 -5.65 -3.94 9.00
C GLN A 118 -6.66 -3.60 7.90
N TRP A 119 -6.65 -2.38 7.41
CA TRP A 119 -7.51 -2.02 6.28
C TRP A 119 -7.18 -2.87 5.05
N ALA A 120 -5.89 -3.02 4.75
CA ALA A 120 -5.44 -3.82 3.61
C ALA A 120 -5.86 -5.28 3.75
N ILE A 121 -5.76 -5.85 4.96
CA ILE A 121 -6.19 -7.22 5.25
C ILE A 121 -7.70 -7.36 5.01
N CYS A 122 -8.49 -6.44 5.53
CA CYS A 122 -9.95 -6.46 5.33
C CYS A 122 -10.30 -6.41 3.84
N TRP A 123 -9.57 -5.59 3.07
CA TRP A 123 -9.75 -5.52 1.62
C TRP A 123 -9.47 -6.87 0.95
N LEU A 124 -8.38 -7.55 1.36
CA LEU A 124 -7.99 -8.84 0.81
C LEU A 124 -8.92 -9.99 1.19
N LEU A 125 -9.71 -9.85 2.25
CA LEU A 125 -10.65 -10.91 2.64
C LEU A 125 -11.81 -11.05 1.67
N CYS A 126 -12.07 -10.08 0.83
CA CYS A 126 -13.11 -10.16 -0.19
C CYS A 126 -12.58 -10.90 -1.43
N PRO A 127 -13.21 -12.03 -1.84
CA PRO A 127 -12.74 -12.80 -3.01
C PRO A 127 -12.70 -11.99 -4.30
N THR A 128 -13.66 -11.11 -4.53
CA THR A 128 -13.69 -10.22 -5.70
C THR A 128 -12.47 -9.30 -5.71
N ASN A 129 -12.12 -8.75 -4.55
CA ASN A 129 -10.95 -7.89 -4.42
C ASN A 129 -9.65 -8.66 -4.71
N ARG A 130 -9.55 -9.91 -4.27
CA ARG A 130 -8.38 -10.74 -4.57
C ARG A 130 -8.20 -10.97 -6.07
N LYS A 131 -9.30 -11.14 -6.81
CA LYS A 131 -9.23 -11.26 -8.27
C LYS A 131 -8.70 -9.99 -8.93
N ILE A 132 -9.14 -8.84 -8.44
CA ILE A 132 -8.69 -7.54 -8.93
C ILE A 132 -7.20 -7.37 -8.67
N ALA A 133 -6.72 -7.73 -7.48
CA ALA A 133 -5.30 -7.68 -7.15
C ALA A 133 -4.48 -8.62 -8.03
N LYS A 134 -4.97 -9.83 -8.29
CA LYS A 134 -4.30 -10.76 -9.21
C LYS A 134 -4.25 -10.25 -10.64
N ASP A 135 -5.30 -9.61 -11.09
CA ASP A 135 -5.33 -8.99 -12.42
C ASP A 135 -4.30 -7.86 -12.51
N PHE A 136 -4.20 -7.03 -11.49
CA PHE A 136 -3.15 -6.02 -11.39
C PHE A 136 -1.76 -6.65 -11.50
N GLU A 137 -1.51 -7.73 -10.76
CA GLU A 137 -0.20 -8.39 -10.78
C GLU A 137 0.15 -8.96 -12.15
N LYS A 138 -0.83 -9.52 -12.87
CA LYS A 138 -0.62 -9.98 -14.24
C LYS A 138 -0.17 -8.83 -15.14
N LYS A 139 -0.81 -7.69 -15.05
CA LYS A 139 -0.45 -6.50 -15.82
C LYS A 139 0.90 -5.95 -15.41
N TYR A 140 1.16 -5.89 -14.11
CA TYR A 140 2.42 -5.35 -13.57
C TYR A 140 3.62 -6.20 -14.01
N PHE A 141 3.50 -7.52 -13.95
CA PHE A 141 4.56 -8.44 -14.32
C PHE A 141 4.56 -8.82 -15.80
N GLY A 142 3.62 -8.28 -16.60
CA GLY A 142 3.51 -8.59 -18.02
C GLY A 142 3.01 -10.01 -18.30
N ARG A 143 2.36 -10.64 -17.35
CA ARG A 143 1.80 -11.99 -17.48
C ARG A 143 0.33 -11.89 -17.87
N VAL A 144 0.08 -11.84 -19.13
CA VAL A 144 -1.29 -11.75 -19.65
C VAL A 144 -1.83 -13.13 -19.98
#